data_9050b19962f22b0fbf232337ea046fa0
#
_entry.id   9050b19962f22b0fbf232337ea046fa0
#
_cell.length_a   1.000
_cell.length_b   1.000
_cell.length_c   1.000
_cell.angle_alpha   90.00
_cell.angle_beta   90.00
_cell.angle_gamma   90.00
#
_symmetry.space_group_name_H-M   'P 1'
#
loop_
_entity.id
_entity.type
_entity.pdbx_description
1 polymer ?
#
loop_
_entity_poly.entity_id
_entity_poly.type
_entity_poly.pdbx_seq_one_letter_code
_entity_poly.pdbx_strand_id
1 'polypeptide(L)'
;MPIPASLKFFTFAPYFKRKAMTPDKKVYDSILQTIGNTPLVRLNKVTASLPCPVYAKVEYFNPGNSIKDRMAIKMLDVAEEQGLIKPGGTIIEGTSGNTGMGLALGAIARGYKCIFTTTDKQSKEKVDILKAFGAEVIVCPTDVEPEDPRSYYSVSARLAREIPNSWYVNQYDNLANRDAHYEQTGPEIWEQTEGKITHLVVATGTGGTLTGTGKYLKEQNPDIQVWAIDSYGSLLTKWHRTGELDMNEVHSYITEGIGEDFLPKNYIREVADHFEQVTDKDGAVMARKITKDEGIFVGYSAGSAIAGLHQLKDRLKPTDLVVVIFHDHGSRYVGKVYNDEWMLDRGFLDVETVRDLLGGLGRRRLVTIDEDAKVSQAIDLMKKYDIEQIPVMRDGEITGSVTQVGLFKRMIDNYEVKDFNVADVMDAPLPVVELSLRLDRLGNFINKENGAVLAKDDSGQYHILTKYDIINALSK
;
A
#
# COMPACT_ATOMS: atom_id res chain seq x y z
N MET A 1 58.80 -4.81 -1.77
CA MET A 1 58.49 -4.22 -0.44
C MET A 1 57.40 -5.06 0.17
N PRO A 2 57.58 -5.65 1.34
CA PRO A 2 56.58 -6.50 1.98
C PRO A 2 55.51 -5.64 2.67
N ILE A 3 54.26 -6.08 2.55
CA ILE A 3 53.07 -5.50 3.20
C ILE A 3 53.12 -5.84 4.70
N PRO A 4 52.89 -4.91 5.63
CA PRO A 4 52.98 -5.21 7.05
C PRO A 4 51.76 -6.03 7.51
N ALA A 5 52.03 -7.16 8.12
CA ALA A 5 51.08 -8.02 8.82
C ALA A 5 50.68 -7.38 10.15
N SER A 6 49.52 -6.71 10.21
CA SER A 6 48.80 -6.47 11.47
C SER A 6 47.35 -6.08 11.21
N LEU A 7 46.57 -6.94 10.54
CA LEU A 7 45.13 -6.93 10.69
C LEU A 7 44.79 -7.81 11.92
N LYS A 8 44.60 -7.15 13.06
CA LYS A 8 43.98 -7.81 14.22
C LYS A 8 42.55 -8.13 13.85
N PHE A 9 42.23 -9.40 13.67
CA PHE A 9 40.87 -9.90 13.60
C PHE A 9 40.16 -9.53 14.91
N PHE A 10 39.23 -8.60 14.85
CA PHE A 10 38.30 -8.37 15.93
C PHE A 10 37.37 -9.59 16.01
N THR A 11 37.58 -10.43 17.02
CA THR A 11 36.60 -11.43 17.42
C THR A 11 35.39 -10.68 17.98
N PHE A 12 34.31 -10.62 17.20
CA PHE A 12 33.03 -10.11 17.67
C PHE A 12 32.48 -11.05 18.76
N ALA A 13 32.46 -10.58 20.00
CA ALA A 13 31.67 -11.22 21.04
C ALA A 13 30.17 -11.18 20.65
N PRO A 14 29.33 -12.19 21.01
CA PRO A 14 27.93 -12.22 20.68
C PRO A 14 27.24 -10.91 21.10
N TYR A 15 26.60 -10.25 20.16
CA TYR A 15 26.13 -8.87 20.23
C TYR A 15 25.04 -8.63 21.28
N PHE A 16 24.39 -9.69 21.74
CA PHE A 16 23.28 -9.63 22.69
C PHE A 16 23.54 -10.40 24.00
N LYS A 17 24.60 -10.07 24.72
CA LYS A 17 24.53 -10.28 26.18
C LYS A 17 23.74 -9.11 26.76
N ARG A 18 22.57 -9.39 27.37
CA ARG A 18 21.78 -8.41 28.14
C ARG A 18 22.74 -7.55 28.98
N LYS A 19 23.05 -6.35 28.48
CA LYS A 19 23.46 -5.24 29.32
C LYS A 19 22.18 -4.48 29.61
N ALA A 20 21.85 -4.26 30.87
CA ALA A 20 20.79 -3.38 31.31
C ALA A 20 20.83 -2.10 30.46
N MET A 21 19.68 -1.68 29.93
CA MET A 21 19.55 -0.46 29.14
C MET A 21 20.18 0.70 29.92
N THR A 22 21.29 1.20 29.42
CA THR A 22 21.87 2.45 29.92
C THR A 22 21.33 3.58 29.04
N PRO A 23 20.52 4.50 29.58
CA PRO A 23 19.84 5.58 28.82
C PRO A 23 20.77 6.62 28.21
N ASP A 24 22.08 6.54 28.42
CA ASP A 24 23.01 7.68 28.21
C ASP A 24 24.16 7.45 27.23
N LYS A 25 24.12 6.43 26.37
CA LYS A 25 25.16 6.30 25.33
C LYS A 25 24.86 7.29 24.19
N LYS A 26 25.55 8.43 24.19
CA LYS A 26 25.41 9.48 23.14
C LYS A 26 26.18 9.17 21.86
N VAL A 27 27.04 8.14 21.84
CA VAL A 27 27.89 7.74 20.72
C VAL A 27 27.85 6.22 20.58
N TYR A 28 27.61 5.76 19.35
CA TYR A 28 27.54 4.36 19.00
C TYR A 28 28.71 3.99 18.07
N ASP A 29 29.23 2.79 18.20
CA ASP A 29 30.33 2.27 17.37
C ASP A 29 29.84 1.66 16.05
N SER A 30 28.55 1.32 15.99
CA SER A 30 27.87 0.75 14.82
C SER A 30 26.42 1.15 14.78
N ILE A 31 25.89 1.34 13.57
CA ILE A 31 24.46 1.60 13.34
C ILE A 31 23.57 0.48 13.90
N LEU A 32 24.08 -0.76 13.97
CA LEU A 32 23.33 -1.90 14.54
C LEU A 32 22.98 -1.70 16.03
N GLN A 33 23.75 -0.89 16.76
CA GLN A 33 23.50 -0.59 18.17
C GLN A 33 22.31 0.32 18.39
N THR A 34 21.76 0.90 17.32
CA THR A 34 20.56 1.74 17.37
C THR A 34 19.26 0.94 17.13
N ILE A 35 19.39 -0.38 16.85
CA ILE A 35 18.22 -1.26 16.69
C ILE A 35 17.54 -1.46 18.05
N GLY A 36 16.22 -1.33 18.04
CA GLY A 36 15.43 -1.46 19.27
C GLY A 36 15.24 -0.13 20.00
N ASN A 37 14.70 -0.19 21.20
CA ASN A 37 14.30 0.97 22.03
C ASN A 37 13.47 1.99 21.26
N THR A 38 12.63 1.50 20.37
CA THR A 38 11.77 2.34 19.54
C THR A 38 10.70 3.05 20.39
N PRO A 39 10.29 4.25 20.00
CA PRO A 39 9.35 5.03 20.80
C PRO A 39 7.95 4.42 20.83
N LEU A 40 7.27 4.62 21.96
CA LEU A 40 5.84 4.39 22.14
C LEU A 40 5.14 5.75 22.10
N VAL A 41 4.29 6.00 21.09
CA VAL A 41 3.66 7.30 20.82
C VAL A 41 2.15 7.20 20.96
N ARG A 42 1.55 8.09 21.76
CA ARG A 42 0.09 8.14 21.90
C ARG A 42 -0.56 8.64 20.60
N LEU A 43 -1.59 7.93 20.14
CA LEU A 43 -2.44 8.37 19.05
C LEU A 43 -3.61 9.18 19.59
N ASN A 44 -3.92 10.31 18.96
CA ASN A 44 -4.89 11.26 19.50
C ASN A 44 -6.09 11.49 18.59
N LYS A 45 -5.87 11.59 17.28
CA LYS A 45 -6.92 11.95 16.32
C LYS A 45 -7.52 10.72 15.65
N VAL A 46 -6.68 9.82 15.13
CA VAL A 46 -7.18 8.63 14.44
C VAL A 46 -7.87 7.64 15.36
N THR A 47 -7.65 7.74 16.68
CA THR A 47 -8.25 6.88 17.70
C THR A 47 -9.23 7.62 18.61
N ALA A 48 -9.61 8.87 18.28
CA ALA A 48 -10.48 9.69 19.14
C ALA A 48 -11.87 9.10 19.41
N SER A 49 -12.36 8.21 18.54
CA SER A 49 -13.64 7.50 18.69
C SER A 49 -13.54 6.22 19.51
N LEU A 50 -12.35 5.80 19.93
CA LEU A 50 -12.13 4.62 20.76
C LEU A 50 -12.27 4.99 22.25
N PRO A 51 -12.76 4.06 23.11
CA PRO A 51 -13.06 4.37 24.50
C PRO A 51 -11.82 4.49 25.39
N CYS A 52 -10.64 4.06 24.94
CA CYS A 52 -9.42 3.91 25.73
C CYS A 52 -8.19 4.51 25.04
N PRO A 53 -7.09 4.76 25.76
CA PRO A 53 -5.84 5.21 25.17
C PRO A 53 -5.23 4.15 24.27
N VAL A 54 -4.74 4.61 23.09
CA VAL A 54 -4.04 3.79 22.11
C VAL A 54 -2.65 4.38 21.86
N TYR A 55 -1.65 3.52 21.88
CA TYR A 55 -0.26 3.88 21.64
C TYR A 55 0.28 3.11 20.44
N ALA A 56 1.05 3.78 19.60
CA ALA A 56 1.78 3.19 18.50
C ALA A 56 3.21 2.86 18.94
N LYS A 57 3.64 1.62 18.83
CA LYS A 57 5.04 1.22 18.89
C LYS A 57 5.66 1.45 17.52
N VAL A 58 6.41 2.54 17.37
CA VAL A 58 6.85 3.06 16.08
C VAL A 58 8.18 2.42 15.66
N GLU A 59 8.08 1.27 15.02
CA GLU A 59 9.22 0.41 14.68
C GLU A 59 10.07 0.91 13.51
N TYR A 60 9.62 1.91 12.77
CA TYR A 60 10.44 2.51 11.72
C TYR A 60 11.59 3.40 12.23
N PHE A 61 11.71 3.63 13.53
CA PHE A 61 12.88 4.25 14.13
C PHE A 61 14.11 3.33 14.15
N ASN A 62 13.95 2.05 13.86
CA ASN A 62 15.10 1.20 13.56
C ASN A 62 15.85 1.72 12.31
N PRO A 63 17.16 1.54 12.21
CA PRO A 63 18.00 2.13 11.15
C PRO A 63 17.64 1.68 9.73
N GLY A 64 17.09 0.47 9.56
CA GLY A 64 16.53 -0.01 8.30
C GLY A 64 15.07 0.39 8.09
N ASN A 65 14.54 1.30 8.92
CA ASN A 65 13.19 1.84 8.88
C ASN A 65 12.07 0.77 8.99
N SER A 66 12.32 -0.31 9.71
CA SER A 66 11.29 -1.30 10.01
C SER A 66 11.62 -2.18 11.22
N ILE A 67 10.59 -2.87 11.73
CA ILE A 67 10.70 -3.89 12.78
C ILE A 67 11.60 -5.08 12.37
N LYS A 68 11.79 -5.28 11.05
CA LYS A 68 12.52 -6.41 10.51
C LYS A 68 14.02 -6.37 10.85
N ASP A 69 14.57 -5.21 11.20
CA ASP A 69 15.96 -5.07 11.64
C ASP A 69 16.24 -5.95 12.86
N ARG A 70 15.28 -6.01 13.81
CA ARG A 70 15.41 -6.81 15.03
C ARG A 70 15.61 -8.30 14.73
N MET A 71 14.70 -8.87 13.93
CA MET A 71 14.74 -10.28 13.61
C MET A 71 15.90 -10.62 12.67
N ALA A 72 16.26 -9.73 11.73
CA ALA A 72 17.35 -9.96 10.79
C ALA A 72 18.69 -10.15 11.53
N ILE A 73 18.98 -9.29 12.51
CA ILE A 73 20.20 -9.41 13.31
C ILE A 73 20.16 -10.64 14.20
N LYS A 74 19.03 -10.96 14.84
CA LYS A 74 18.90 -12.16 15.66
C LYS A 74 19.07 -13.45 14.85
N MET A 75 18.46 -13.52 13.66
CA MET A 75 18.63 -14.68 12.77
C MET A 75 20.08 -14.83 12.33
N LEU A 76 20.78 -13.72 12.04
CA LEU A 76 22.18 -13.74 11.67
C LEU A 76 23.08 -14.17 12.85
N ASP A 77 22.82 -13.67 14.07
CA ASP A 77 23.53 -14.10 15.29
C ASP A 77 23.43 -15.62 15.48
N VAL A 78 22.22 -16.16 15.40
CA VAL A 78 21.98 -17.60 15.55
C VAL A 78 22.65 -18.40 14.42
N ALA A 79 22.65 -17.89 13.18
CA ALA A 79 23.30 -18.56 12.06
C ALA A 79 24.82 -18.63 12.23
N GLU A 80 25.43 -17.56 12.77
CA GLU A 80 26.87 -17.55 13.10
C GLU A 80 27.20 -18.51 14.26
N GLU A 81 26.40 -18.50 15.33
CA GLU A 81 26.57 -19.39 16.48
C GLU A 81 26.46 -20.87 16.09
N GLN A 82 25.55 -21.18 15.16
CA GLN A 82 25.33 -22.54 14.64
C GLN A 82 26.32 -22.92 13.51
N GLY A 83 27.17 -21.99 13.05
CA GLY A 83 28.11 -22.22 11.95
C GLY A 83 27.44 -22.40 10.58
N LEU A 84 26.20 -21.93 10.39
CA LEU A 84 25.46 -22.00 9.12
C LEU A 84 26.02 -21.06 8.07
N ILE A 85 26.71 -20.00 8.47
CA ILE A 85 27.44 -19.07 7.62
C ILE A 85 28.80 -18.76 8.25
N LYS A 86 29.82 -18.64 7.41
CA LYS A 86 31.19 -18.30 7.86
C LYS A 86 31.58 -16.93 7.29
N PRO A 87 32.59 -16.24 7.87
CA PRO A 87 33.07 -14.97 7.36
C PRO A 87 33.27 -14.94 5.85
N GLY A 88 32.79 -13.86 5.20
CA GLY A 88 32.84 -13.70 3.75
C GLY A 88 31.77 -14.49 2.99
N GLY A 89 30.86 -15.16 3.69
CA GLY A 89 29.74 -15.91 3.10
C GLY A 89 28.66 -15.04 2.47
N THR A 90 27.66 -15.69 1.89
CA THR A 90 26.57 -15.04 1.18
C THR A 90 25.22 -15.32 1.87
N ILE A 91 24.52 -14.28 2.27
CA ILE A 91 23.16 -14.33 2.81
C ILE A 91 22.19 -14.33 1.65
N ILE A 92 21.26 -15.29 1.64
CA ILE A 92 20.23 -15.43 0.59
C ILE A 92 18.85 -15.40 1.24
N GLU A 93 17.94 -14.59 0.70
CA GLU A 93 16.57 -14.52 1.21
C GLU A 93 15.58 -14.12 0.11
N GLY A 94 14.41 -14.76 0.15
CA GLY A 94 13.22 -14.32 -0.59
C GLY A 94 12.47 -13.25 0.23
N THR A 95 12.47 -11.99 -0.23
CA THR A 95 11.93 -10.90 0.58
C THR A 95 11.23 -9.81 -0.22
N SER A 96 10.17 -9.26 0.36
CA SER A 96 9.49 -8.06 -0.14
C SER A 96 10.23 -6.74 0.15
N GLY A 97 11.39 -6.78 0.83
CA GLY A 97 12.24 -5.61 1.03
C GLY A 97 12.66 -5.33 2.47
N ASN A 98 11.74 -5.32 3.46
CA ASN A 98 12.07 -4.94 4.84
C ASN A 98 13.07 -5.90 5.50
N THR A 99 12.87 -7.20 5.35
CA THR A 99 13.81 -8.22 5.86
C THR A 99 15.16 -8.11 5.17
N GLY A 100 15.17 -7.92 3.85
CA GLY A 100 16.38 -7.70 3.09
C GLY A 100 17.19 -6.49 3.58
N MET A 101 16.51 -5.40 3.98
CA MET A 101 17.16 -4.22 4.56
C MET A 101 17.87 -4.54 5.87
N GLY A 102 17.19 -5.20 6.82
CA GLY A 102 17.80 -5.60 8.08
C GLY A 102 18.98 -6.55 7.89
N LEU A 103 18.84 -7.51 6.95
CA LEU A 103 19.93 -8.44 6.60
C LEU A 103 21.11 -7.71 5.94
N ALA A 104 20.85 -6.75 5.03
CA ALA A 104 21.88 -5.95 4.39
C ALA A 104 22.68 -5.12 5.40
N LEU A 105 22.01 -4.49 6.39
CA LEU A 105 22.68 -3.79 7.49
C LEU A 105 23.62 -4.72 8.28
N GLY A 106 23.14 -5.91 8.64
CA GLY A 106 23.94 -6.92 9.32
C GLY A 106 25.11 -7.40 8.45
N ALA A 107 24.86 -7.65 7.17
CA ALA A 107 25.87 -8.09 6.21
C ALA A 107 27.01 -7.08 6.05
N ILE A 108 26.68 -5.80 5.86
CA ILE A 108 27.69 -4.72 5.75
C ILE A 108 28.55 -4.66 7.01
N ALA A 109 27.92 -4.70 8.18
CA ALA A 109 28.65 -4.61 9.44
C ALA A 109 29.57 -5.82 9.70
N ARG A 110 29.29 -6.99 9.13
CA ARG A 110 29.98 -8.27 9.39
C ARG A 110 30.76 -8.81 8.19
N GLY A 111 30.74 -8.12 7.04
CA GLY A 111 31.51 -8.49 5.84
C GLY A 111 30.90 -9.67 5.05
N TYR A 112 29.58 -9.81 5.06
CA TYR A 112 28.84 -10.76 4.22
C TYR A 112 28.38 -10.14 2.91
N LYS A 113 28.09 -10.98 1.92
CA LYS A 113 27.38 -10.61 0.69
C LYS A 113 25.89 -10.89 0.84
N CYS A 114 25.06 -10.21 0.05
CA CYS A 114 23.62 -10.45 0.03
C CYS A 114 23.15 -10.70 -1.40
N ILE A 115 22.31 -11.74 -1.56
CA ILE A 115 21.51 -11.98 -2.76
C ILE A 115 20.04 -12.09 -2.31
N PHE A 116 19.20 -11.18 -2.78
CA PHE A 116 17.79 -11.20 -2.46
C PHE A 116 16.95 -11.49 -3.69
N THR A 117 16.01 -12.41 -3.56
CA THR A 117 14.98 -12.63 -4.58
C THR A 117 13.71 -11.92 -4.17
N THR A 118 13.02 -11.34 -5.13
CA THR A 118 11.77 -10.61 -4.90
C THR A 118 10.84 -10.81 -6.09
N THR A 119 9.58 -10.41 -5.95
CA THR A 119 8.62 -10.50 -7.07
C THR A 119 8.50 -9.15 -7.79
N ASP A 120 8.07 -9.20 -9.06
CA ASP A 120 7.78 -8.02 -9.90
C ASP A 120 6.59 -7.18 -9.39
N LYS A 121 5.79 -7.73 -8.48
CA LYS A 121 4.73 -7.03 -7.74
C LYS A 121 5.26 -5.96 -6.77
N GLN A 122 6.50 -6.10 -6.31
CA GLN A 122 7.06 -5.20 -5.30
C GLN A 122 7.36 -3.80 -5.86
N SER A 123 7.34 -2.78 -5.00
CA SER A 123 7.66 -1.42 -5.42
C SER A 123 9.13 -1.31 -5.85
N LYS A 124 9.36 -0.49 -6.88
CA LYS A 124 10.70 -0.22 -7.41
C LYS A 124 11.62 0.35 -6.32
N GLU A 125 11.08 1.20 -5.45
CA GLU A 125 11.82 1.82 -4.35
C GLU A 125 12.43 0.79 -3.41
N LYS A 126 11.73 -0.31 -3.10
CA LYS A 126 12.24 -1.38 -2.25
C LYS A 126 13.43 -2.10 -2.89
N VAL A 127 13.35 -2.37 -4.20
CA VAL A 127 14.44 -2.99 -4.96
C VAL A 127 15.65 -2.06 -5.02
N ASP A 128 15.43 -0.78 -5.32
CA ASP A 128 16.50 0.22 -5.45
C ASP A 128 17.23 0.45 -4.11
N ILE A 129 16.50 0.45 -2.99
CA ILE A 129 17.10 0.54 -1.66
C ILE A 129 18.03 -0.65 -1.38
N LEU A 130 17.61 -1.88 -1.65
CA LEU A 130 18.44 -3.07 -1.44
C LEU A 130 19.73 -3.01 -2.28
N LYS A 131 19.62 -2.58 -3.54
CA LYS A 131 20.79 -2.37 -4.41
C LYS A 131 21.72 -1.26 -3.90
N ALA A 132 21.15 -0.17 -3.36
CA ALA A 132 21.95 0.90 -2.75
C ALA A 132 22.77 0.43 -1.55
N PHE A 133 22.32 -0.59 -0.82
CA PHE A 133 23.06 -1.26 0.24
C PHE A 133 24.02 -2.36 -0.28
N GLY A 134 24.22 -2.45 -1.60
CA GLY A 134 25.16 -3.37 -2.21
C GLY A 134 24.67 -4.79 -2.38
N ALA A 135 23.39 -5.06 -2.18
CA ALA A 135 22.82 -6.38 -2.42
C ALA A 135 22.61 -6.64 -3.92
N GLU A 136 22.83 -7.86 -4.36
CA GLU A 136 22.31 -8.36 -5.62
C GLU A 136 20.81 -8.65 -5.45
N VAL A 137 19.98 -8.17 -6.40
CA VAL A 137 18.53 -8.37 -6.34
C VAL A 137 18.04 -9.02 -7.64
N ILE A 138 17.43 -10.19 -7.50
CA ILE A 138 16.85 -10.97 -8.58
C ILE A 138 15.33 -10.83 -8.52
N VAL A 139 14.74 -10.28 -9.58
CA VAL A 139 13.28 -10.11 -9.68
C VAL A 139 12.71 -11.35 -10.38
N CYS A 140 11.77 -12.01 -9.71
CA CYS A 140 11.07 -13.21 -10.16
C CYS A 140 9.62 -12.89 -10.52
N PRO A 141 8.95 -13.69 -11.37
CA PRO A 141 7.53 -13.52 -11.66
C PRO A 141 6.66 -13.78 -10.43
N THR A 142 5.56 -13.00 -10.30
CA THR A 142 4.58 -13.16 -9.22
C THR A 142 3.55 -14.25 -9.52
N ASP A 143 3.20 -14.43 -10.80
CA ASP A 143 2.11 -15.28 -11.29
C ASP A 143 2.52 -16.75 -11.49
N VAL A 144 3.33 -17.28 -10.59
CA VAL A 144 3.80 -18.67 -10.62
C VAL A 144 3.62 -19.32 -9.25
N GLU A 145 3.35 -20.62 -9.25
CA GLU A 145 3.24 -21.40 -8.03
C GLU A 145 4.56 -21.41 -7.24
N PRO A 146 4.52 -21.57 -5.89
CA PRO A 146 5.73 -21.57 -5.06
C PRO A 146 6.79 -22.61 -5.48
N GLU A 147 6.37 -23.75 -5.99
CA GLU A 147 7.22 -24.85 -6.47
C GLU A 147 7.78 -24.63 -7.88
N ASP A 148 7.28 -23.64 -8.64
CA ASP A 148 7.83 -23.30 -9.95
C ASP A 148 9.31 -22.92 -9.82
N PRO A 149 10.21 -23.44 -10.66
CA PRO A 149 11.64 -23.11 -10.61
C PRO A 149 11.95 -21.61 -10.73
N ARG A 150 11.01 -20.81 -11.28
CA ARG A 150 11.13 -19.36 -11.44
C ARG A 150 10.61 -18.59 -10.23
N SER A 151 9.90 -19.23 -9.30
CA SER A 151 9.40 -18.57 -8.11
C SER A 151 10.55 -18.05 -7.26
N TYR A 152 10.36 -16.94 -6.57
CA TYR A 152 11.40 -16.34 -5.74
C TYR A 152 11.83 -17.26 -4.58
N TYR A 153 10.95 -18.15 -4.11
CA TYR A 153 11.27 -19.19 -3.13
C TYR A 153 12.21 -20.25 -3.71
N SER A 154 11.85 -20.80 -4.87
CA SER A 154 12.64 -21.84 -5.55
C SER A 154 14.01 -21.34 -6.00
N VAL A 155 14.06 -20.09 -6.49
CA VAL A 155 15.32 -19.43 -6.87
C VAL A 155 16.22 -19.25 -5.65
N SER A 156 15.70 -18.74 -4.51
CA SER A 156 16.47 -18.60 -3.27
C SER A 156 17.02 -19.93 -2.79
N ALA A 157 16.16 -20.95 -2.72
CA ALA A 157 16.57 -22.28 -2.27
C ALA A 157 17.61 -22.93 -3.21
N ARG A 158 17.53 -22.70 -4.53
CA ARG A 158 18.51 -23.17 -5.50
C ARG A 158 19.85 -22.46 -5.33
N LEU A 159 19.86 -21.14 -5.22
CA LEU A 159 21.08 -20.36 -5.03
C LEU A 159 21.83 -20.77 -3.75
N ALA A 160 21.10 -21.04 -2.67
CA ALA A 160 21.68 -21.52 -1.42
C ALA A 160 22.38 -22.89 -1.53
N ARG A 161 21.95 -23.74 -2.48
CA ARG A 161 22.63 -25.02 -2.76
C ARG A 161 23.83 -24.88 -3.70
N GLU A 162 23.77 -23.91 -4.62
CA GLU A 162 24.78 -23.72 -5.67
C GLU A 162 25.95 -22.85 -5.20
N ILE A 163 25.73 -21.88 -4.31
CA ILE A 163 26.76 -20.95 -3.84
C ILE A 163 27.45 -21.50 -2.59
N PRO A 164 28.75 -21.78 -2.64
CA PRO A 164 29.48 -22.22 -1.45
C PRO A 164 29.49 -21.16 -0.34
N ASN A 165 29.43 -21.61 0.92
CA ASN A 165 29.40 -20.73 2.10
C ASN A 165 28.23 -19.72 2.01
N SER A 166 27.05 -20.20 1.57
CA SER A 166 25.83 -19.40 1.61
C SER A 166 24.88 -19.91 2.67
N TRP A 167 23.98 -19.02 3.10
CA TRP A 167 22.95 -19.34 4.07
C TRP A 167 21.61 -18.78 3.59
N TYR A 168 20.62 -19.67 3.45
CA TYR A 168 19.23 -19.31 3.21
C TYR A 168 18.56 -19.00 4.54
N VAL A 169 18.13 -17.75 4.72
CA VAL A 169 17.62 -17.25 6.00
C VAL A 169 16.27 -17.87 6.35
N ASN A 170 15.36 -17.97 5.37
CA ASN A 170 14.00 -18.51 5.50
C ASN A 170 13.23 -17.86 6.67
N GLN A 171 12.95 -16.58 6.58
CA GLN A 171 12.30 -15.79 7.63
C GLN A 171 10.97 -16.38 8.15
N TYR A 172 10.29 -17.17 7.33
CA TYR A 172 8.99 -17.76 7.66
C TYR A 172 9.12 -18.93 8.64
N ASP A 173 10.17 -19.75 8.49
CA ASP A 173 10.39 -20.97 9.28
C ASP A 173 11.51 -20.82 10.31
N ASN A 174 12.31 -19.77 10.22
CA ASN A 174 13.40 -19.49 11.14
C ASN A 174 12.86 -18.95 12.46
N LEU A 175 12.91 -19.76 13.51
CA LEU A 175 12.34 -19.43 14.82
C LEU A 175 13.05 -18.26 15.52
N ALA A 176 14.29 -17.95 15.16
CA ALA A 176 14.98 -16.77 15.65
C ALA A 176 14.27 -15.45 15.27
N ASN A 177 13.43 -15.47 14.23
CA ASN A 177 12.51 -14.37 13.93
C ASN A 177 11.57 -14.10 15.13
N ARG A 178 10.89 -15.12 15.60
CA ARG A 178 10.00 -15.03 16.77
C ARG A 178 10.77 -14.68 18.05
N ASP A 179 11.91 -15.30 18.25
CA ASP A 179 12.72 -15.13 19.45
C ASP A 179 13.25 -13.70 19.58
N ALA A 180 13.56 -13.01 18.48
CA ALA A 180 13.92 -11.59 18.47
C ALA A 180 12.85 -10.70 19.14
N HIS A 181 11.59 -10.97 18.85
CA HIS A 181 10.47 -10.19 19.39
C HIS A 181 10.14 -10.57 20.84
N TYR A 182 10.33 -11.84 21.19
CA TYR A 182 10.21 -12.30 22.56
C TYR A 182 11.29 -11.67 23.46
N GLU A 183 12.53 -11.60 22.98
CA GLU A 183 13.65 -11.09 23.76
C GLU A 183 13.74 -9.55 23.80
N GLN A 184 13.15 -8.84 22.84
CA GLN A 184 13.29 -7.40 22.69
C GLN A 184 11.97 -6.64 22.67
N THR A 185 11.11 -6.88 21.68
CA THR A 185 9.90 -6.08 21.45
C THR A 185 8.90 -6.21 22.60
N GLY A 186 8.68 -7.43 23.08
CA GLY A 186 7.82 -7.69 24.25
C GLY A 186 8.30 -7.00 25.51
N PRO A 187 9.56 -7.19 25.94
CA PRO A 187 10.13 -6.48 27.11
C PRO A 187 10.07 -4.96 27.02
N GLU A 188 10.38 -4.38 25.84
CA GLU A 188 10.30 -2.92 25.65
C GLU A 188 8.87 -2.40 25.84
N ILE A 189 7.86 -3.06 25.27
CA ILE A 189 6.46 -2.66 25.42
C ILE A 189 6.01 -2.78 26.86
N TRP A 190 6.37 -3.88 27.52
CA TRP A 190 6.05 -4.09 28.93
C TRP A 190 6.60 -2.99 29.81
N GLU A 191 7.87 -2.64 29.65
CA GLU A 191 8.53 -1.58 30.38
C GLU A 191 7.95 -0.20 30.08
N GLN A 192 7.77 0.14 28.80
CA GLN A 192 7.23 1.44 28.35
C GLN A 192 5.80 1.68 28.78
N THR A 193 5.02 0.62 28.97
CA THR A 193 3.64 0.71 29.49
C THR A 193 3.57 0.55 31.03
N GLU A 194 4.71 0.40 31.69
CA GLU A 194 4.77 0.11 33.14
C GLU A 194 3.91 -1.11 33.51
N GLY A 195 3.86 -2.11 32.63
CA GLY A 195 3.04 -3.30 32.80
C GLY A 195 1.52 -3.07 32.70
N LYS A 196 1.06 -1.91 32.23
CA LYS A 196 -0.36 -1.56 32.16
C LYS A 196 -1.03 -1.92 30.85
N ILE A 197 -0.29 -2.47 29.87
CA ILE A 197 -0.86 -2.92 28.59
C ILE A 197 -1.95 -3.98 28.83
N THR A 198 -3.10 -3.81 28.14
CA THR A 198 -4.19 -4.79 28.14
C THR A 198 -4.39 -5.45 26.78
N HIS A 199 -4.05 -4.74 25.70
CA HIS A 199 -4.23 -5.23 24.33
C HIS A 199 -2.99 -4.95 23.47
N LEU A 200 -2.51 -5.98 22.80
CA LEU A 200 -1.50 -5.88 21.74
C LEU A 200 -2.20 -6.09 20.38
N VAL A 201 -2.02 -5.17 19.44
CA VAL A 201 -2.57 -5.25 18.08
C VAL A 201 -1.42 -5.30 17.08
N VAL A 202 -1.40 -6.34 16.24
CA VAL A 202 -0.31 -6.60 15.29
C VAL A 202 -0.88 -6.99 13.94
N ALA A 203 -0.56 -6.22 12.89
CA ALA A 203 -0.73 -6.69 11.52
C ALA A 203 0.28 -7.81 11.24
N THR A 204 -0.18 -8.98 10.82
CA THR A 204 0.64 -10.19 10.86
C THR A 204 0.87 -10.81 9.47
N GLY A 205 2.12 -11.18 9.17
CA GLY A 205 2.54 -11.96 7.99
C GLY A 205 3.35 -13.18 8.47
N THR A 206 4.66 -13.07 8.67
CA THR A 206 5.50 -14.22 9.10
C THR A 206 5.15 -14.80 10.48
N GLY A 207 4.34 -14.14 11.27
CA GLY A 207 3.95 -14.56 12.62
C GLY A 207 4.96 -14.23 13.72
N GLY A 208 6.20 -13.89 13.39
CA GLY A 208 7.26 -13.68 14.38
C GLY A 208 6.97 -12.56 15.38
N THR A 209 6.56 -11.38 14.89
CA THR A 209 6.22 -10.23 15.74
C THR A 209 5.04 -10.55 16.67
N LEU A 210 3.95 -11.07 16.10
CA LEU A 210 2.74 -11.43 16.84
C LEU A 210 3.05 -12.43 17.95
N THR A 211 3.66 -13.55 17.57
CA THR A 211 3.90 -14.67 18.48
C THR A 211 4.97 -14.33 19.52
N GLY A 212 6.08 -13.76 19.10
CA GLY A 212 7.18 -13.46 20.04
C GLY A 212 6.77 -12.41 21.08
N THR A 213 6.22 -11.29 20.61
CA THR A 213 5.75 -10.21 21.50
C THR A 213 4.60 -10.67 22.38
N GLY A 214 3.58 -11.30 21.78
CA GLY A 214 2.39 -11.76 22.49
C GLY A 214 2.71 -12.82 23.54
N LYS A 215 3.57 -13.78 23.22
CA LYS A 215 4.02 -14.81 24.18
C LYS A 215 4.68 -14.17 25.39
N TYR A 216 5.66 -13.26 25.19
CA TYR A 216 6.30 -12.56 26.31
C TYR A 216 5.29 -11.81 27.20
N LEU A 217 4.40 -11.03 26.57
CA LEU A 217 3.42 -10.24 27.31
C LEU A 217 2.44 -11.11 28.10
N LYS A 218 1.97 -12.22 27.54
CA LYS A 218 1.09 -13.17 28.24
C LYS A 218 1.79 -13.90 29.39
N GLU A 219 3.09 -14.12 29.30
CA GLU A 219 3.88 -14.65 30.43
C GLU A 219 4.01 -13.64 31.58
N GLN A 220 3.98 -12.33 31.29
CA GLN A 220 3.93 -11.30 32.33
C GLN A 220 2.52 -11.13 32.93
N ASN A 221 1.50 -11.14 32.06
CA ASN A 221 0.10 -11.07 32.46
C ASN A 221 -0.76 -11.87 31.48
N PRO A 222 -1.33 -13.03 31.88
CA PRO A 222 -2.11 -13.89 30.99
C PRO A 222 -3.42 -13.27 30.50
N ASP A 223 -3.92 -12.21 31.15
CA ASP A 223 -5.15 -11.52 30.75
C ASP A 223 -4.97 -10.59 29.56
N ILE A 224 -3.74 -10.33 29.13
CA ILE A 224 -3.44 -9.48 27.97
C ILE A 224 -4.03 -10.14 26.71
N GLN A 225 -4.83 -9.35 25.99
CA GLN A 225 -5.41 -9.75 24.71
C GLN A 225 -4.42 -9.47 23.58
N VAL A 226 -4.19 -10.46 22.73
CA VAL A 226 -3.34 -10.37 21.52
C VAL A 226 -4.22 -10.48 20.29
N TRP A 227 -4.40 -9.36 19.58
CA TRP A 227 -5.23 -9.26 18.39
C TRP A 227 -4.35 -9.18 17.14
N ALA A 228 -4.54 -10.15 16.26
CA ALA A 228 -3.89 -10.19 14.95
C ALA A 228 -4.79 -9.52 13.92
N ILE A 229 -4.20 -8.66 13.08
CA ILE A 229 -4.89 -8.08 11.94
C ILE A 229 -4.31 -8.73 10.68
N ASP A 230 -5.22 -9.29 9.88
CA ASP A 230 -4.95 -10.08 8.70
C ASP A 230 -5.58 -9.43 7.45
N SER A 231 -5.21 -9.86 6.26
CA SER A 231 -5.78 -9.39 5.00
C SER A 231 -6.86 -10.32 4.49
N TYR A 232 -7.90 -9.78 3.88
CA TYR A 232 -8.78 -10.60 3.06
C TYR A 232 -7.96 -11.27 1.96
N GLY A 233 -8.14 -12.58 1.79
CA GLY A 233 -7.35 -13.40 0.88
C GLY A 233 -6.18 -14.13 1.54
N SER A 234 -5.97 -13.97 2.85
CA SER A 234 -5.06 -14.77 3.66
C SER A 234 -5.77 -15.94 4.31
N LEU A 235 -5.09 -17.08 4.42
CA LEU A 235 -5.64 -18.28 5.10
C LEU A 235 -5.53 -18.23 6.63
N LEU A 236 -4.76 -17.29 7.19
CA LEU A 236 -4.40 -17.28 8.61
C LEU A 236 -5.60 -17.11 9.54
N THR A 237 -6.56 -16.26 9.18
CA THR A 237 -7.76 -16.02 9.99
C THR A 237 -8.61 -17.28 10.13
N LYS A 238 -8.83 -18.02 9.05
CA LYS A 238 -9.59 -19.28 9.10
C LYS A 238 -8.83 -20.36 9.86
N TRP A 239 -7.53 -20.49 9.59
CA TRP A 239 -6.68 -21.40 10.36
C TRP A 239 -6.73 -21.12 11.85
N HIS A 240 -6.65 -19.85 12.25
CA HIS A 240 -6.75 -19.50 13.67
C HIS A 240 -8.09 -19.91 14.28
N ARG A 241 -9.19 -19.69 13.57
CA ARG A 241 -10.53 -20.04 14.07
C ARG A 241 -10.79 -21.55 14.15
N THR A 242 -10.38 -22.29 13.13
CA THR A 242 -10.76 -23.70 12.96
C THR A 242 -9.61 -24.69 13.19
N GLY A 243 -8.36 -24.27 13.03
CA GLY A 243 -7.18 -25.14 12.97
C GLY A 243 -6.94 -25.75 11.59
N GLU A 244 -7.80 -25.50 10.61
CA GLU A 244 -7.71 -26.04 9.26
C GLU A 244 -7.13 -25.03 8.28
N LEU A 245 -6.28 -25.50 7.37
CA LEU A 245 -5.78 -24.71 6.25
C LEU A 245 -6.74 -24.90 5.07
N ASP A 246 -7.37 -23.82 4.62
CA ASP A 246 -8.30 -23.85 3.50
C ASP A 246 -7.78 -22.94 2.38
N MET A 247 -7.32 -23.53 1.30
CA MET A 247 -6.83 -22.83 0.11
C MET A 247 -7.92 -22.05 -0.63
N ASN A 248 -9.22 -22.30 -0.37
CA ASN A 248 -10.30 -21.52 -0.95
C ASN A 248 -10.39 -20.10 -0.35
N GLU A 249 -9.78 -19.85 0.80
CA GLU A 249 -9.66 -18.50 1.38
C GLU A 249 -8.58 -17.66 0.71
N VAL A 250 -7.67 -18.31 -0.05
CA VAL A 250 -6.53 -17.62 -0.65
C VAL A 250 -6.98 -16.85 -1.91
N HIS A 251 -6.86 -15.53 -1.83
CA HIS A 251 -7.17 -14.61 -2.92
C HIS A 251 -6.09 -13.54 -3.04
N SER A 252 -5.95 -12.95 -4.22
CA SER A 252 -4.99 -11.86 -4.42
C SER A 252 -5.36 -10.63 -3.62
N TYR A 253 -4.42 -10.08 -2.86
CA TYR A 253 -4.50 -8.81 -2.16
C TYR A 253 -3.25 -7.96 -2.43
N ILE A 254 -3.31 -6.67 -2.13
CA ILE A 254 -2.28 -5.68 -2.50
C ILE A 254 -1.40 -5.30 -1.31
N THR A 255 -1.94 -5.42 -0.10
CA THR A 255 -1.23 -5.05 1.14
C THR A 255 0.04 -5.88 1.30
N GLU A 256 1.17 -5.21 1.52
CA GLU A 256 2.47 -5.86 1.62
C GLU A 256 2.85 -6.14 3.08
N GLY A 257 3.39 -7.33 3.34
CA GLY A 257 3.90 -7.74 4.66
C GLY A 257 2.84 -8.12 5.69
N ILE A 258 1.63 -8.38 5.24
CA ILE A 258 0.48 -8.86 6.02
C ILE A 258 -0.21 -9.97 5.24
N GLY A 259 -0.72 -10.97 5.94
CA GLY A 259 -1.38 -12.14 5.32
C GLY A 259 -0.37 -13.13 4.73
N GLU A 260 -0.80 -14.38 4.59
CA GLU A 260 -0.03 -15.45 3.94
C GLU A 260 -0.97 -16.47 3.29
N ASP A 261 -0.46 -17.17 2.29
CA ASP A 261 -1.12 -18.29 1.58
C ASP A 261 -0.62 -19.67 2.05
N PHE A 262 0.22 -19.69 3.07
CA PHE A 262 0.69 -20.88 3.78
C PHE A 262 0.85 -20.56 5.27
N LEU A 263 1.15 -21.56 6.09
CA LEU A 263 1.34 -21.39 7.54
C LEU A 263 2.83 -21.32 7.90
N PRO A 264 3.38 -20.14 8.24
CA PRO A 264 4.73 -20.03 8.77
C PRO A 264 4.92 -20.71 10.13
N LYS A 265 6.09 -21.31 10.37
CA LYS A 265 6.40 -22.00 11.65
C LYS A 265 6.54 -21.04 12.85
N ASN A 266 6.64 -19.77 12.61
CA ASN A 266 6.70 -18.77 13.68
C ASN A 266 5.39 -18.63 14.46
N TYR A 267 4.26 -19.08 13.90
CA TYR A 267 2.98 -18.99 14.59
C TYR A 267 2.85 -20.01 15.72
N ILE A 268 2.33 -19.55 16.84
CA ILE A 268 1.77 -20.35 17.94
C ILE A 268 0.32 -19.89 18.09
N ARG A 269 -0.61 -20.76 17.74
CA ARG A 269 -2.04 -20.44 17.63
C ARG A 269 -2.62 -19.86 18.91
N GLU A 270 -2.22 -20.39 20.04
CA GLU A 270 -2.72 -20.08 21.38
C GLU A 270 -2.29 -18.70 21.89
N VAL A 271 -1.31 -18.06 21.23
CA VAL A 271 -0.83 -16.73 21.61
C VAL A 271 -1.82 -15.65 21.19
N ALA A 272 -2.43 -15.77 20.03
CA ALA A 272 -3.43 -14.82 19.56
C ALA A 272 -4.83 -15.17 20.07
N ASP A 273 -5.53 -14.19 20.62
CA ASP A 273 -6.90 -14.33 21.10
C ASP A 273 -7.93 -14.07 20.01
N HIS A 274 -7.55 -13.28 19.00
CA HIS A 274 -8.44 -12.92 17.90
C HIS A 274 -7.66 -12.59 16.63
N PHE A 275 -8.25 -12.97 15.49
CA PHE A 275 -7.84 -12.52 14.15
C PHE A 275 -8.99 -11.73 13.51
N GLU A 276 -8.68 -10.54 13.02
CA GLU A 276 -9.61 -9.68 12.29
C GLU A 276 -9.07 -9.39 10.89
N GLN A 277 -9.93 -9.49 9.87
CA GLN A 277 -9.55 -9.22 8.49
C GLN A 277 -9.91 -7.80 8.07
N VAL A 278 -9.01 -7.18 7.31
CA VAL A 278 -9.21 -5.85 6.74
C VAL A 278 -9.03 -5.88 5.23
N THR A 279 -9.74 -5.00 4.54
CA THR A 279 -9.58 -4.84 3.09
C THR A 279 -8.35 -4.00 2.77
N ASP A 280 -7.82 -4.15 1.56
CA ASP A 280 -6.76 -3.29 1.05
C ASP A 280 -7.15 -1.80 1.11
N LYS A 281 -8.40 -1.45 0.75
CA LYS A 281 -8.91 -0.07 0.82
C LYS A 281 -8.83 0.47 2.24
N ASP A 282 -9.30 -0.28 3.23
CA ASP A 282 -9.32 0.16 4.64
C ASP A 282 -7.91 0.46 5.13
N GLY A 283 -6.96 -0.44 4.85
CA GLY A 283 -5.55 -0.26 5.22
C GLY A 283 -4.92 0.96 4.55
N ALA A 284 -5.12 1.12 3.24
CA ALA A 284 -4.55 2.23 2.47
C ALA A 284 -5.08 3.60 2.92
N VAL A 285 -6.40 3.73 3.04
CA VAL A 285 -7.06 4.97 3.48
C VAL A 285 -6.64 5.33 4.89
N MET A 286 -6.57 4.34 5.79
CA MET A 286 -6.18 4.57 7.18
C MET A 286 -4.69 4.93 7.32
N ALA A 287 -3.78 4.36 6.52
CA ALA A 287 -2.37 4.74 6.52
C ALA A 287 -2.19 6.23 6.15
N ARG A 288 -2.90 6.70 5.12
CA ARG A 288 -2.93 8.13 4.76
C ARG A 288 -3.49 8.99 5.89
N LYS A 289 -4.56 8.52 6.53
CA LYS A 289 -5.19 9.24 7.65
C LYS A 289 -4.25 9.36 8.85
N ILE A 290 -3.56 8.29 9.25
CA ILE A 290 -2.53 8.33 10.31
C ILE A 290 -1.47 9.37 9.98
N THR A 291 -0.93 9.33 8.75
CA THR A 291 0.12 10.26 8.31
C THR A 291 -0.36 11.71 8.35
N LYS A 292 -1.57 12.00 7.88
CA LYS A 292 -2.14 13.35 7.80
C LYS A 292 -2.53 13.90 9.18
N ASP A 293 -3.13 13.07 10.02
CA ASP A 293 -3.74 13.52 11.27
C ASP A 293 -2.77 13.46 12.45
N GLU A 294 -1.89 12.43 12.50
CA GLU A 294 -0.93 12.23 13.62
C GLU A 294 0.49 12.70 13.27
N GLY A 295 0.80 12.96 11.99
CA GLY A 295 2.16 13.28 11.57
C GLY A 295 3.12 12.07 11.59
N ILE A 296 2.60 10.85 11.70
CA ILE A 296 3.37 9.60 11.73
C ILE A 296 3.34 8.99 10.34
N PHE A 297 4.45 9.07 9.59
CA PHE A 297 4.53 8.60 8.22
C PHE A 297 4.74 7.10 8.16
N VAL A 298 3.66 6.35 8.07
CA VAL A 298 3.62 4.89 8.25
C VAL A 298 3.50 4.12 6.94
N GLY A 299 3.92 2.84 6.98
CA GLY A 299 3.63 1.88 5.91
C GLY A 299 2.19 1.36 5.94
N TYR A 300 1.86 0.57 4.92
CA TYR A 300 0.52 0.07 4.66
C TYR A 300 -0.05 -0.73 5.85
N SER A 301 0.74 -1.65 6.40
CA SER A 301 0.32 -2.55 7.49
C SER A 301 -0.08 -1.81 8.78
N ALA A 302 0.48 -0.61 9.04
CA ALA A 302 0.05 0.22 10.17
C ALA A 302 -1.37 0.75 9.96
N GLY A 303 -1.71 1.11 8.72
CA GLY A 303 -3.09 1.46 8.35
C GLY A 303 -4.04 0.29 8.58
N SER A 304 -3.68 -0.91 8.13
CA SER A 304 -4.45 -2.14 8.37
C SER A 304 -4.64 -2.39 9.87
N ALA A 305 -3.58 -2.24 10.68
CA ALA A 305 -3.65 -2.46 12.12
C ALA A 305 -4.67 -1.52 12.82
N ILE A 306 -4.68 -0.24 12.45
CA ILE A 306 -5.64 0.73 13.01
C ILE A 306 -7.05 0.52 12.45
N ALA A 307 -7.19 0.18 11.16
CA ALA A 307 -8.49 -0.15 10.57
C ALA A 307 -9.14 -1.34 11.29
N GLY A 308 -8.39 -2.44 11.49
CA GLY A 308 -8.86 -3.60 12.23
C GLY A 308 -9.18 -3.31 13.71
N LEU A 309 -8.38 -2.45 14.36
CA LEU A 309 -8.69 -2.00 15.71
C LEU A 309 -10.04 -1.25 15.77
N HIS A 310 -10.37 -0.43 14.76
CA HIS A 310 -11.66 0.24 14.68
C HIS A 310 -12.83 -0.73 14.49
N GLN A 311 -12.65 -1.83 13.74
CA GLN A 311 -13.67 -2.86 13.60
C GLN A 311 -13.96 -3.56 14.94
N LEU A 312 -12.96 -3.64 15.81
CA LEU A 312 -13.03 -4.29 17.13
C LEU A 312 -13.39 -3.32 18.27
N LYS A 313 -13.72 -2.06 17.99
CA LYS A 313 -13.93 -1.00 18.98
C LYS A 313 -14.91 -1.36 20.09
N ASP A 314 -15.97 -2.10 19.77
CA ASP A 314 -17.03 -2.47 20.71
C ASP A 314 -16.59 -3.53 21.74
N ARG A 315 -15.40 -4.13 21.56
CA ARG A 315 -14.76 -5.04 22.52
C ARG A 315 -13.90 -4.32 23.55
N LEU A 316 -13.58 -3.03 23.31
CA LEU A 316 -12.73 -2.23 24.18
C LEU A 316 -13.50 -1.57 25.33
N LYS A 317 -12.84 -1.42 26.45
CA LYS A 317 -13.35 -0.76 27.67
C LYS A 317 -12.55 0.52 27.95
N PRO A 318 -13.14 1.52 28.64
CA PRO A 318 -12.42 2.74 29.01
C PRO A 318 -11.16 2.52 29.87
N THR A 319 -11.06 1.38 30.53
CA THR A 319 -9.92 0.98 31.38
C THR A 319 -8.80 0.32 30.62
N ASP A 320 -8.98 0.01 29.33
CA ASP A 320 -7.98 -0.67 28.55
C ASP A 320 -6.84 0.26 28.12
N LEU A 321 -5.69 -0.34 27.84
CA LEU A 321 -4.53 0.29 27.24
C LEU A 321 -4.09 -0.55 26.04
N VAL A 322 -4.21 0.02 24.85
CA VAL A 322 -3.90 -0.67 23.60
C VAL A 322 -2.53 -0.23 23.08
N VAL A 323 -1.71 -1.20 22.68
CA VAL A 323 -0.48 -0.95 21.92
C VAL A 323 -0.63 -1.55 20.52
N VAL A 324 -0.41 -0.73 19.50
CA VAL A 324 -0.45 -1.13 18.09
C VAL A 324 0.96 -1.06 17.51
N ILE A 325 1.41 -2.11 16.81
CA ILE A 325 2.72 -2.11 16.16
C ILE A 325 2.64 -1.39 14.81
N PHE A 326 3.47 -0.36 14.62
CA PHE A 326 3.69 0.32 13.35
C PHE A 326 5.01 -0.18 12.74
N HIS A 327 4.90 -1.16 11.83
CA HIS A 327 6.01 -2.00 11.41
C HIS A 327 7.08 -1.28 10.61
N ASP A 328 6.70 -0.38 9.68
CA ASP A 328 7.64 0.25 8.76
C ASP A 328 7.24 1.66 8.33
N HIS A 329 8.14 2.32 7.60
CA HIS A 329 8.05 3.72 7.21
C HIS A 329 7.32 3.90 5.87
N GLY A 330 6.54 4.98 5.77
CA GLY A 330 5.72 5.34 4.61
C GLY A 330 6.52 5.65 3.34
N SER A 331 7.80 6.00 3.44
CA SER A 331 8.65 6.30 2.28
C SER A 331 8.77 5.16 1.26
N ARG A 332 8.46 3.93 1.66
CA ARG A 332 8.45 2.75 0.78
C ARG A 332 7.17 2.60 -0.03
N TYR A 333 6.21 3.49 0.18
CA TYR A 333 4.86 3.42 -0.39
C TYR A 333 4.44 4.72 -1.08
N VAL A 334 5.41 5.64 -1.35
CA VAL A 334 5.13 6.94 -2.00
C VAL A 334 4.57 6.78 -3.40
N GLY A 335 5.01 5.77 -4.15
CA GLY A 335 4.48 5.43 -5.47
C GLY A 335 3.17 4.61 -5.44
N LYS A 336 2.67 4.24 -4.25
CA LYS A 336 1.46 3.41 -4.04
C LYS A 336 0.45 4.13 -3.14
N VAL A 337 0.39 3.74 -1.86
CA VAL A 337 -0.60 4.27 -0.88
C VAL A 337 -0.61 5.80 -0.80
N TYR A 338 0.53 6.47 -1.03
CA TYR A 338 0.65 7.93 -0.98
C TYR A 338 0.59 8.61 -2.36
N ASN A 339 0.35 7.84 -3.43
CA ASN A 339 0.12 8.34 -4.77
C ASN A 339 -1.39 8.36 -5.07
N ASP A 340 -1.94 9.54 -5.37
CA ASP A 340 -3.38 9.68 -5.62
C ASP A 340 -3.83 8.92 -6.87
N GLU A 341 -3.05 8.92 -7.95
CA GLU A 341 -3.40 8.16 -9.15
C GLU A 341 -3.47 6.66 -8.87
N TRP A 342 -2.47 6.12 -8.14
CA TRP A 342 -2.48 4.71 -7.74
C TRP A 342 -3.69 4.34 -6.86
N MET A 343 -4.10 5.23 -5.95
CA MET A 343 -5.27 5.04 -5.10
C MET A 343 -6.58 5.10 -5.89
N LEU A 344 -6.64 6.03 -6.83
CA LEU A 344 -7.81 6.22 -7.69
C LEU A 344 -8.03 5.05 -8.67
N ASP A 345 -6.95 4.57 -9.29
CA ASP A 345 -7.00 3.43 -10.22
C ASP A 345 -7.53 2.15 -9.57
N ARG A 346 -7.45 2.08 -8.22
CA ARG A 346 -7.95 0.95 -7.41
C ARG A 346 -9.29 1.21 -6.74
N GLY A 347 -9.90 2.36 -6.98
CA GLY A 347 -11.16 2.74 -6.33
C GLY A 347 -11.02 2.93 -4.81
N PHE A 348 -9.82 3.27 -4.32
CA PHE A 348 -9.57 3.50 -2.89
C PHE A 348 -9.86 4.94 -2.46
N LEU A 349 -9.87 5.89 -3.39
CA LEU A 349 -10.38 7.23 -3.17
C LEU A 349 -11.71 7.39 -3.91
N ASP A 350 -12.67 7.98 -3.23
CA ASP A 350 -13.92 8.37 -3.85
C ASP A 350 -13.64 9.63 -4.69
N VAL A 351 -13.95 9.55 -5.97
CA VAL A 351 -13.85 10.65 -6.91
C VAL A 351 -15.18 10.81 -7.60
N GLU A 352 -15.56 12.05 -7.81
CA GLU A 352 -16.70 12.35 -8.63
C GLU A 352 -16.43 11.93 -10.09
N THR A 353 -17.39 11.21 -10.64
CA THR A 353 -17.40 10.70 -12.01
C THR A 353 -18.40 11.47 -12.85
N VAL A 354 -18.38 11.26 -14.16
CA VAL A 354 -19.41 11.76 -15.07
C VAL A 354 -20.81 11.30 -14.63
N ARG A 355 -20.94 10.08 -14.10
CA ARG A 355 -22.21 9.56 -13.56
C ARG A 355 -22.73 10.42 -12.40
N ASP A 356 -21.86 10.75 -11.46
CA ASP A 356 -22.21 11.56 -10.28
C ASP A 356 -22.61 12.97 -10.70
N LEU A 357 -21.87 13.56 -11.65
CA LEU A 357 -22.18 14.86 -12.23
C LEU A 357 -23.57 14.86 -12.88
N LEU A 358 -23.87 13.86 -13.72
CA LEU A 358 -25.17 13.75 -14.37
C LEU A 358 -26.32 13.58 -13.36
N GLY A 359 -26.11 12.81 -12.29
CA GLY A 359 -27.08 12.66 -11.20
C GLY A 359 -27.41 13.99 -10.50
N GLY A 360 -26.42 14.91 -10.43
CA GLY A 360 -26.58 16.24 -9.82
C GLY A 360 -27.16 17.32 -10.74
N LEU A 361 -27.08 17.16 -12.05
CA LEU A 361 -27.52 18.18 -13.03
C LEU A 361 -29.03 18.20 -13.30
N GLY A 362 -29.77 17.19 -12.84
CA GLY A 362 -31.18 17.02 -13.16
C GLY A 362 -31.44 16.67 -14.63
N ARG A 363 -32.72 16.43 -15.00
CA ARG A 363 -33.09 16.05 -16.36
C ARG A 363 -33.05 17.26 -17.30
N ARG A 364 -31.91 17.51 -17.94
CA ARG A 364 -31.80 18.45 -19.06
C ARG A 364 -32.03 17.70 -20.37
N ARG A 365 -32.97 18.17 -21.18
CA ARG A 365 -33.17 17.61 -22.51
C ARG A 365 -32.07 18.05 -23.45
N LEU A 366 -31.35 17.09 -24.04
CA LEU A 366 -30.37 17.38 -25.10
C LEU A 366 -31.13 17.95 -26.32
N VAL A 367 -30.69 19.12 -26.78
CA VAL A 367 -31.16 19.71 -28.03
C VAL A 367 -30.29 19.20 -29.15
N THR A 368 -30.87 18.51 -30.12
CA THR A 368 -30.16 17.95 -31.27
C THR A 368 -30.82 18.43 -32.56
N ILE A 369 -30.15 18.29 -33.68
CA ILE A 369 -30.67 18.59 -35.00
C ILE A 369 -30.35 17.42 -35.95
N ASP A 370 -31.29 17.15 -36.89
CA ASP A 370 -31.09 16.16 -37.93
C ASP A 370 -30.10 16.67 -38.98
N GLU A 371 -29.25 15.78 -39.55
CA GLU A 371 -28.25 16.18 -40.55
C GLU A 371 -28.87 16.71 -41.85
N ASP A 372 -30.11 16.29 -42.20
CA ASP A 372 -30.84 16.75 -43.36
C ASP A 372 -31.60 18.09 -43.12
N ALA A 373 -31.60 18.58 -41.87
CA ALA A 373 -32.20 19.86 -41.54
C ALA A 373 -31.42 21.04 -42.16
N LYS A 374 -32.06 22.19 -42.29
CA LYS A 374 -31.42 23.40 -42.81
C LYS A 374 -30.62 24.10 -41.70
N VAL A 375 -29.49 24.74 -42.09
CA VAL A 375 -28.64 25.54 -41.18
C VAL A 375 -29.47 26.66 -40.49
N SER A 376 -30.45 27.27 -41.20
CA SER A 376 -31.36 28.25 -40.61
C SER A 376 -32.13 27.69 -39.40
N GLN A 377 -32.53 26.42 -39.43
CA GLN A 377 -33.18 25.77 -38.30
C GLN A 377 -32.21 25.56 -37.11
N ALA A 378 -30.94 25.25 -37.38
CA ALA A 378 -29.92 25.17 -36.33
C ALA A 378 -29.74 26.54 -35.64
N ILE A 379 -29.70 27.63 -36.39
CA ILE A 379 -29.59 28.99 -35.86
C ILE A 379 -30.79 29.32 -34.99
N ASP A 380 -32.00 28.97 -35.44
CA ASP A 380 -33.24 29.20 -34.68
C ASP A 380 -33.27 28.41 -33.36
N LEU A 381 -32.79 27.14 -33.37
CA LEU A 381 -32.64 26.35 -32.16
C LEU A 381 -31.63 26.96 -31.21
N MET A 382 -30.48 27.43 -31.71
CA MET A 382 -29.47 28.09 -30.88
C MET A 382 -30.01 29.33 -30.18
N LYS A 383 -30.74 30.17 -30.91
CA LYS A 383 -31.38 31.35 -30.36
C LYS A 383 -32.49 31.00 -29.34
N LYS A 384 -33.33 30.01 -29.69
CA LYS A 384 -34.45 29.62 -28.86
C LYS A 384 -34.05 29.06 -27.50
N TYR A 385 -32.97 28.30 -27.47
CA TYR A 385 -32.52 27.61 -26.26
C TYR A 385 -31.30 28.26 -25.61
N ASP A 386 -30.78 29.36 -26.17
CA ASP A 386 -29.58 30.06 -25.73
C ASP A 386 -28.37 29.12 -25.59
N ILE A 387 -28.10 28.37 -26.67
CA ILE A 387 -27.03 27.39 -26.74
C ILE A 387 -26.06 27.69 -27.88
N GLU A 388 -24.77 27.47 -27.64
CA GLU A 388 -23.69 27.78 -28.58
C GLU A 388 -23.32 26.60 -29.50
N GLN A 389 -23.84 25.40 -29.21
CA GLN A 389 -23.52 24.18 -29.94
C GLN A 389 -24.67 23.18 -29.91
N ILE A 390 -24.86 22.48 -31.01
CA ILE A 390 -25.90 21.47 -31.16
C ILE A 390 -25.28 20.20 -31.76
N PRO A 391 -25.40 19.02 -31.11
CA PRO A 391 -25.07 17.75 -31.72
C PRO A 391 -25.98 17.44 -32.91
N VAL A 392 -25.40 16.95 -33.98
CA VAL A 392 -26.10 16.50 -35.19
C VAL A 392 -26.35 15.00 -35.08
N MET A 393 -27.56 14.57 -35.37
CA MET A 393 -27.98 13.18 -35.29
C MET A 393 -28.46 12.64 -36.61
N ARG A 394 -28.21 11.34 -36.83
CA ARG A 394 -28.80 10.51 -37.88
C ARG A 394 -29.14 9.15 -37.27
N ASP A 395 -30.33 8.67 -37.48
CA ASP A 395 -30.81 7.35 -37.03
C ASP A 395 -30.54 7.04 -35.53
N GLY A 396 -30.58 8.08 -34.68
CA GLY A 396 -30.37 7.95 -33.23
C GLY A 396 -28.93 8.02 -32.78
N GLU A 397 -27.96 8.14 -33.69
CA GLU A 397 -26.53 8.28 -33.35
C GLU A 397 -26.01 9.68 -33.68
N ILE A 398 -24.98 10.11 -32.98
CA ILE A 398 -24.37 11.43 -33.20
C ILE A 398 -23.37 11.32 -34.35
N THR A 399 -23.64 12.08 -35.43
CA THR A 399 -22.82 12.08 -36.67
C THR A 399 -21.94 13.31 -36.80
N GLY A 400 -22.26 14.40 -36.09
CA GLY A 400 -21.53 15.65 -36.17
C GLY A 400 -21.89 16.62 -35.07
N SER A 401 -21.43 17.85 -35.20
CA SER A 401 -21.79 18.98 -34.36
C SER A 401 -21.84 20.28 -35.16
N VAL A 402 -22.69 21.23 -34.78
CA VAL A 402 -22.64 22.62 -35.28
C VAL A 402 -22.43 23.55 -34.13
N THR A 403 -21.53 24.53 -34.31
CA THR A 403 -21.25 25.55 -33.32
C THR A 403 -21.60 26.93 -33.84
N GLN A 404 -21.99 27.85 -32.96
CA GLN A 404 -22.30 29.24 -33.30
C GLN A 404 -21.10 29.90 -33.99
N VAL A 405 -19.89 29.67 -33.51
CA VAL A 405 -18.66 30.22 -34.08
C VAL A 405 -18.36 29.61 -35.46
N GLY A 406 -18.58 28.31 -35.65
CA GLY A 406 -18.39 27.65 -36.92
C GLY A 406 -19.35 28.15 -38.01
N LEU A 407 -20.63 28.25 -37.65
CA LEU A 407 -21.65 28.82 -38.56
C LEU A 407 -21.36 30.28 -38.89
N PHE A 408 -21.00 31.09 -37.90
CA PHE A 408 -20.66 32.49 -38.11
C PHE A 408 -19.53 32.67 -39.14
N LYS A 409 -18.43 31.95 -39.02
CA LYS A 409 -17.32 31.99 -39.98
C LYS A 409 -17.80 31.67 -41.40
N ARG A 410 -18.52 30.57 -41.58
CA ARG A 410 -19.00 30.11 -42.91
C ARG A 410 -20.00 31.12 -43.53
N MET A 411 -20.83 31.76 -42.71
CA MET A 411 -21.83 32.74 -43.19
C MET A 411 -21.18 34.07 -43.53
N ILE A 412 -20.05 34.49 -42.97
CA ILE A 412 -19.28 35.65 -43.40
C ILE A 412 -18.77 35.42 -44.82
N ASP A 413 -18.26 34.23 -45.09
CA ASP A 413 -17.70 33.90 -46.42
C ASP A 413 -18.80 33.66 -47.46
N ASN A 414 -19.96 33.08 -47.10
CA ASN A 414 -21.08 32.86 -47.95
C ASN A 414 -22.44 32.91 -47.18
N TYR A 415 -23.23 33.94 -47.41
CA TYR A 415 -24.52 34.13 -46.73
C TYR A 415 -25.57 33.04 -47.09
N GLU A 416 -25.42 32.37 -48.24
CA GLU A 416 -26.35 31.30 -48.68
C GLU A 416 -26.19 30.02 -47.86
N VAL A 417 -25.16 29.88 -47.04
CA VAL A 417 -24.93 28.76 -46.12
C VAL A 417 -26.14 28.47 -45.24
N LYS A 418 -26.96 29.48 -44.89
CA LYS A 418 -28.20 29.31 -44.13
C LYS A 418 -29.19 28.34 -44.76
N ASP A 419 -29.14 28.18 -46.11
CA ASP A 419 -30.03 27.35 -46.90
C ASP A 419 -29.44 25.96 -47.20
N PHE A 420 -28.22 25.70 -46.79
CA PHE A 420 -27.54 24.38 -46.91
C PHE A 420 -28.10 23.40 -45.89
N ASN A 421 -27.91 22.10 -46.15
CA ASN A 421 -28.20 21.10 -45.14
C ASN A 421 -27.11 21.13 -44.05
N VAL A 422 -27.49 20.76 -42.83
CA VAL A 422 -26.52 20.69 -41.69
C VAL A 422 -25.39 19.74 -41.99
N ALA A 423 -25.65 18.62 -42.68
CA ALA A 423 -24.59 17.68 -43.11
C ALA A 423 -23.48 18.31 -43.95
N ASP A 424 -23.80 19.36 -44.73
CA ASP A 424 -22.82 20.01 -45.61
C ASP A 424 -21.84 20.94 -44.86
N VAL A 425 -22.18 21.31 -43.62
CA VAL A 425 -21.47 22.34 -42.85
C VAL A 425 -21.09 21.91 -41.44
N MET A 426 -21.53 20.73 -40.97
CA MET A 426 -21.21 20.25 -39.63
C MET A 426 -19.72 19.98 -39.45
N ASP A 427 -19.25 20.12 -38.24
CA ASP A 427 -17.94 19.72 -37.79
C ASP A 427 -18.01 18.29 -37.22
N ALA A 428 -16.83 17.72 -36.86
CA ALA A 428 -16.76 16.42 -36.23
C ALA A 428 -17.66 16.31 -34.99
N PRO A 429 -18.16 15.12 -34.63
CA PRO A 429 -18.99 14.94 -33.45
C PRO A 429 -18.23 15.30 -32.17
N LEU A 430 -18.97 15.77 -31.17
CA LEU A 430 -18.43 15.98 -29.83
C LEU A 430 -17.92 14.65 -29.25
N PRO A 431 -16.82 14.63 -28.51
CA PRO A 431 -16.33 13.42 -27.87
C PRO A 431 -17.41 12.81 -26.95
N VAL A 432 -17.59 11.49 -27.04
CA VAL A 432 -18.45 10.72 -26.14
C VAL A 432 -17.55 10.10 -25.06
N VAL A 433 -17.89 10.34 -23.80
CA VAL A 433 -17.12 9.86 -22.65
C VAL A 433 -17.90 8.83 -21.84
N GLU A 434 -17.19 7.93 -21.20
CA GLU A 434 -17.76 6.91 -20.31
C GLU A 434 -18.31 7.53 -19.03
N LEU A 435 -19.39 6.96 -18.48
CA LEU A 435 -19.97 7.41 -17.20
C LEU A 435 -19.00 7.24 -16.01
N SER A 436 -18.09 6.30 -16.10
CA SER A 436 -17.04 6.02 -15.12
C SER A 436 -15.87 6.99 -15.20
N LEU A 437 -15.79 7.83 -16.24
CA LEU A 437 -14.71 8.79 -16.38
C LEU A 437 -14.72 9.79 -15.22
N ARG A 438 -13.56 9.99 -14.60
CA ARG A 438 -13.35 10.93 -13.50
C ARG A 438 -13.46 12.38 -13.99
N LEU A 439 -14.05 13.26 -13.19
CA LEU A 439 -14.27 14.66 -13.58
C LEU A 439 -12.95 15.40 -13.84
N ASP A 440 -11.89 15.10 -13.09
CA ASP A 440 -10.57 15.73 -13.28
C ASP A 440 -9.92 15.36 -14.64
N ARG A 441 -10.35 14.27 -15.27
CA ARG A 441 -9.87 13.84 -16.61
C ARG A 441 -10.70 14.46 -17.76
N LEU A 442 -11.83 15.07 -17.50
CA LEU A 442 -12.64 15.73 -18.54
C LEU A 442 -11.91 16.86 -19.25
N GLY A 443 -10.93 17.51 -18.58
CA GLY A 443 -10.07 18.51 -19.19
C GLY A 443 -9.29 18.04 -20.41
N ASN A 444 -9.08 16.74 -20.56
CA ASN A 444 -8.40 16.16 -21.74
C ASN A 444 -9.30 16.17 -22.98
N PHE A 445 -10.62 16.22 -22.80
CA PHE A 445 -11.62 16.19 -23.88
C PHE A 445 -12.21 17.58 -24.15
N ILE A 446 -12.30 18.43 -23.14
CA ILE A 446 -12.86 19.77 -23.23
C ILE A 446 -11.71 20.80 -23.35
N ASN A 447 -11.59 21.40 -24.51
CA ASN A 447 -10.54 22.35 -24.86
C ASN A 447 -11.09 23.56 -25.61
N LYS A 448 -10.26 24.28 -26.38
CA LYS A 448 -10.69 25.41 -27.18
C LYS A 448 -11.53 25.00 -28.40
N GLU A 449 -11.32 23.82 -28.92
CA GLU A 449 -12.01 23.27 -30.09
C GLU A 449 -13.33 22.57 -29.69
N ASN A 450 -13.28 21.83 -28.58
CA ASN A 450 -14.43 21.12 -28.04
C ASN A 450 -14.90 21.76 -26.74
N GLY A 451 -15.97 22.56 -26.80
CA GLY A 451 -16.54 23.27 -25.65
C GLY A 451 -17.34 22.37 -24.68
N ALA A 452 -17.67 21.16 -25.10
CA ALA A 452 -18.45 20.19 -24.35
C ALA A 452 -18.08 18.74 -24.74
N VAL A 453 -18.55 17.79 -23.94
CA VAL A 453 -18.53 16.36 -24.23
C VAL A 453 -19.94 15.78 -24.12
N LEU A 454 -20.17 14.63 -24.71
CA LEU A 454 -21.38 13.85 -24.57
C LEU A 454 -21.11 12.66 -23.66
N ALA A 455 -22.12 12.26 -22.89
CA ALA A 455 -22.12 10.98 -22.17
C ALA A 455 -23.43 10.26 -22.45
N LYS A 456 -23.37 8.93 -22.62
CA LYS A 456 -24.54 8.09 -22.84
C LYS A 456 -24.90 7.42 -21.51
N ASP A 457 -26.09 7.62 -21.00
CA ASP A 457 -26.52 6.99 -19.75
C ASP A 457 -26.88 5.51 -19.91
N ASP A 458 -27.17 4.83 -18.80
CA ASP A 458 -27.51 3.40 -18.81
C ASP A 458 -28.82 3.09 -19.59
N SER A 459 -29.65 4.09 -19.87
CA SER A 459 -30.84 3.97 -20.72
C SER A 459 -30.53 4.16 -22.21
N GLY A 460 -29.30 4.53 -22.54
CA GLY A 460 -28.89 4.85 -23.91
C GLY A 460 -29.16 6.31 -24.33
N GLN A 461 -29.58 7.17 -23.41
CA GLN A 461 -29.83 8.58 -23.69
C GLN A 461 -28.53 9.39 -23.61
N TYR A 462 -28.33 10.28 -24.60
CA TYR A 462 -27.21 11.21 -24.60
C TYR A 462 -27.45 12.43 -23.72
N HIS A 463 -26.43 12.84 -22.99
CA HIS A 463 -26.37 14.05 -22.18
C HIS A 463 -25.15 14.88 -22.59
N ILE A 464 -25.30 16.21 -22.57
CA ILE A 464 -24.18 17.13 -22.85
C ILE A 464 -23.65 17.69 -21.55
N LEU A 465 -22.32 17.69 -21.43
CA LEU A 465 -21.58 18.25 -20.31
C LEU A 465 -20.69 19.38 -20.83
N THR A 466 -20.91 20.57 -20.31
CA THR A 466 -20.19 21.79 -20.70
C THR A 466 -19.11 22.15 -19.67
N LYS A 467 -18.19 23.06 -20.03
CA LYS A 467 -17.23 23.65 -19.08
C LYS A 467 -17.92 24.20 -17.83
N TYR A 468 -19.08 24.82 -17.99
CA TYR A 468 -19.83 25.41 -16.88
C TYR A 468 -20.32 24.34 -15.88
N ASP A 469 -20.80 23.22 -16.38
CA ASP A 469 -21.28 22.13 -15.54
C ASP A 469 -20.13 21.56 -14.68
N ILE A 470 -18.96 21.41 -15.28
CA ILE A 470 -17.76 20.90 -14.60
C ILE A 470 -17.24 21.90 -13.55
N ILE A 471 -17.15 23.20 -13.91
CA ILE A 471 -16.72 24.25 -12.97
C ILE A 471 -17.66 24.30 -11.77
N ASN A 472 -18.96 24.22 -11.99
CA ASN A 472 -19.93 24.21 -10.91
C ASN A 472 -19.84 22.97 -10.01
N ALA A 473 -19.53 21.79 -10.56
CA ALA A 473 -19.31 20.59 -9.77
C ALA A 473 -18.04 20.69 -8.91
N LEU A 474 -16.93 21.11 -9.51
CA LEU A 474 -15.64 21.25 -8.82
C LEU A 474 -15.58 22.42 -7.81
N SER A 475 -16.57 23.31 -7.82
CA SER A 475 -16.64 24.49 -6.93
C SER A 475 -17.47 24.23 -5.66
N LYS A 476 -18.09 23.07 -5.55
CA LYS A 476 -18.84 22.64 -4.36
C LYS A 476 -17.94 21.92 -3.38
#